data_cfb9a241f621021b168eb616030b412b
#
_entry.id   cfb9a241f621021b168eb616030b412b
#
_cell.length_a   1.000
_cell.length_b   1.000
_cell.length_c   1.000
_cell.angle_alpha   90.00
_cell.angle_beta   90.00
_cell.angle_gamma   90.00
#
_symmetry.space_group_name_H-M   'P 1'
#
loop_
_entity.id
_entity.type
_entity.pdbx_description
1 polymer ?
#
loop_
_entity_poly.entity_id
_entity_poly.type
_entity_poly.pdbx_seq_one_letter_code
_entity_poly.pdbx_strand_id
1 'polypeptide(L)'
;MHGCGHDAHTAVGVFVSRLLADNRDSLCGTYKVIFQPAEEGERGADEVIATGLVDDCDAFFGLHVWSLYETGSLHATPGGVCAEPDMFKVTIHGKGGHGATPELCIDPIAAGAAVVQSLQHIPARFISPMQSVVVTIGSFHAGTRCNILAQDAVLEGTLRAFDDDVHRTLVEAFRRIITQVSEAHGCTADIEINEIAGVTYNDAGLCRIANEAAAQLVPPEKIQPQEPSMLGDDFAQYRAIAPCCYVQVGMWNEAKGCCHAHHNGLFKVDEDVLPLASAWMAMCASRAAEA
;
A
#
# COMPACT_ATOMS: atom_id res chain seq x y z
N MET A 1 12.58 5.55 16.94
CA MET A 1 12.08 4.20 17.21
C MET A 1 11.54 3.63 15.90
N HIS A 2 11.52 2.31 15.75
CA HIS A 2 10.86 1.68 14.61
C HIS A 2 9.35 1.56 14.89
N GLY A 3 8.56 2.40 14.23
CA GLY A 3 7.10 2.45 14.45
C GLY A 3 6.29 1.45 13.62
N CYS A 4 6.95 0.73 12.69
CA CYS A 4 6.33 -0.25 11.80
C CYS A 4 6.95 -1.66 11.88
N GLY A 5 7.97 -1.90 12.71
CA GLY A 5 8.56 -3.21 12.92
C GLY A 5 9.64 -3.61 11.90
N HIS A 6 10.18 -2.68 11.13
CA HIS A 6 11.20 -2.97 10.11
C HIS A 6 12.52 -3.48 10.71
N ASP A 7 12.82 -3.16 11.96
CA ASP A 7 13.92 -3.78 12.72
C ASP A 7 13.68 -5.27 12.97
N ALA A 8 12.44 -5.66 13.28
CA ALA A 8 12.03 -7.07 13.38
C ALA A 8 12.13 -7.78 12.03
N HIS A 9 11.67 -7.14 10.93
CA HIS A 9 11.81 -7.68 9.57
C HIS A 9 13.27 -7.90 9.21
N THR A 10 14.15 -6.94 9.53
CA THR A 10 15.60 -7.08 9.31
C THR A 10 16.18 -8.23 10.12
N ALA A 11 15.79 -8.38 11.39
CA ALA A 11 16.21 -9.50 12.21
C ALA A 11 15.77 -10.86 11.63
N VAL A 12 14.51 -10.95 11.18
CA VAL A 12 13.99 -12.14 10.49
C VAL A 12 14.82 -12.43 9.24
N GLY A 13 15.12 -11.44 8.40
CA GLY A 13 15.96 -11.62 7.20
C GLY A 13 17.34 -12.17 7.50
N VAL A 14 17.99 -11.69 8.58
CA VAL A 14 19.30 -12.22 9.04
C VAL A 14 19.18 -13.68 9.46
N PHE A 15 18.14 -14.04 10.22
CA PHE A 15 17.93 -15.44 10.64
C PHE A 15 17.56 -16.35 9.47
N VAL A 16 16.73 -15.88 8.53
CA VAL A 16 16.44 -16.61 7.28
C VAL A 16 17.72 -16.89 6.50
N SER A 17 18.58 -15.86 6.32
CA SER A 17 19.86 -16.01 5.64
C SER A 17 20.71 -17.10 6.31
N ARG A 18 20.75 -17.13 7.64
CA ARG A 18 21.48 -18.13 8.42
C ARG A 18 20.89 -19.53 8.26
N LEU A 19 19.56 -19.67 8.39
CA LEU A 19 18.86 -20.95 8.22
C LEU A 19 19.12 -21.56 6.84
N LEU A 20 19.02 -20.75 5.77
CA LEU A 20 19.29 -21.20 4.41
C LEU A 20 20.76 -21.58 4.22
N ALA A 21 21.70 -20.79 4.75
CA ALA A 21 23.14 -21.07 4.65
C ALA A 21 23.54 -22.34 5.40
N ASP A 22 23.02 -22.56 6.60
CA ASP A 22 23.33 -23.74 7.42
C ASP A 22 22.76 -25.05 6.83
N ASN A 23 21.69 -24.95 6.01
CA ASN A 23 21.04 -26.10 5.36
C ASN A 23 21.33 -26.20 3.85
N ARG A 24 22.23 -25.40 3.30
CA ARG A 24 22.48 -25.27 1.85
C ARG A 24 22.70 -26.59 1.11
N ASP A 25 23.31 -27.58 1.77
CA ASP A 25 23.64 -28.86 1.15
C ASP A 25 22.39 -29.75 0.95
N SER A 26 21.27 -29.44 1.59
CA SER A 26 19.98 -30.10 1.48
C SER A 26 18.92 -29.30 0.71
N LEU A 27 19.25 -28.08 0.30
CA LEU A 27 18.34 -27.18 -0.40
C LEU A 27 18.57 -27.17 -1.90
N CYS A 28 17.51 -26.97 -2.68
CA CYS A 28 17.55 -26.78 -4.12
C CYS A 28 17.49 -25.29 -4.48
N GLY A 29 17.99 -24.91 -5.66
CA GLY A 29 17.84 -23.57 -6.21
C GLY A 29 18.79 -22.51 -5.64
N THR A 30 18.48 -21.25 -5.94
CA THR A 30 19.23 -20.07 -5.48
C THR A 30 18.32 -19.19 -4.66
N TYR A 31 18.80 -18.72 -3.52
CA TYR A 31 18.05 -17.87 -2.60
C TYR A 31 18.70 -16.50 -2.50
N LYS A 32 17.90 -15.46 -2.65
CA LYS A 32 18.32 -14.07 -2.45
C LYS A 32 17.54 -13.47 -1.30
N VAL A 33 18.23 -13.03 -0.25
CA VAL A 33 17.60 -12.30 0.85
C VAL A 33 17.82 -10.81 0.63
N ILE A 34 16.74 -10.07 0.45
CA ILE A 34 16.75 -8.67 0.10
C ILE A 34 16.50 -7.85 1.36
N PHE A 35 17.44 -6.97 1.70
CA PHE A 35 17.29 -5.95 2.74
C PHE A 35 17.02 -4.63 2.04
N GLN A 36 15.75 -4.38 1.76
CA GLN A 36 15.31 -3.22 1.00
C GLN A 36 15.34 -1.95 1.86
N PRO A 37 15.86 -0.82 1.39
CA PRO A 37 15.74 0.47 2.04
C PRO A 37 14.40 1.15 1.72
N ALA A 38 14.05 2.20 2.45
CA ALA A 38 13.12 3.27 2.05
C ALA A 38 11.71 2.81 1.61
N GLU A 39 11.14 1.79 2.27
CA GLU A 39 9.76 1.35 2.04
C GLU A 39 8.75 2.47 2.37
N GLU A 40 8.99 3.24 3.44
CA GLU A 40 8.11 4.31 3.94
C GLU A 40 8.11 5.56 3.03
N GLY A 41 7.69 5.40 1.77
CA GLY A 41 7.35 6.51 0.87
C GLY A 41 8.43 6.94 -0.13
N GLU A 42 9.59 6.25 -0.21
CA GLU A 42 10.65 6.57 -1.17
C GLU A 42 10.86 5.47 -2.24
N ARG A 43 9.96 4.45 -2.31
CA ARG A 43 9.93 3.41 -3.36
C ARG A 43 11.25 2.63 -3.46
N GLY A 44 11.76 2.14 -2.32
CA GLY A 44 13.02 1.39 -2.27
C GLY A 44 13.01 0.09 -3.06
N ALA A 45 11.84 -0.53 -3.29
CA ALA A 45 11.70 -1.67 -4.17
C ALA A 45 12.12 -1.34 -5.62
N ASP A 46 11.77 -0.15 -6.13
CA ASP A 46 12.20 0.28 -7.47
C ASP A 46 13.72 0.42 -7.56
N GLU A 47 14.37 0.90 -6.49
CA GLU A 47 15.83 0.98 -6.45
C GLU A 47 16.47 -0.42 -6.50
N VAL A 48 15.92 -1.39 -5.76
CA VAL A 48 16.38 -2.78 -5.80
C VAL A 48 16.18 -3.37 -7.20
N ILE A 49 15.02 -3.20 -7.80
CA ILE A 49 14.70 -3.67 -9.16
C ILE A 49 15.66 -3.06 -10.18
N ALA A 50 15.92 -1.75 -10.08
CA ALA A 50 16.84 -1.05 -10.99
C ALA A 50 18.29 -1.57 -10.96
N THR A 51 18.68 -2.31 -9.90
CA THR A 51 20.01 -2.96 -9.86
C THR A 51 20.13 -4.14 -10.82
N GLY A 52 19.02 -4.73 -11.28
CA GLY A 52 18.98 -5.97 -12.06
C GLY A 52 19.35 -7.24 -11.28
N LEU A 53 19.61 -7.12 -9.96
CA LEU A 53 20.01 -8.28 -9.12
C LEU A 53 18.88 -9.26 -8.85
N VAL A 54 17.64 -8.88 -9.16
CA VAL A 54 16.43 -9.67 -8.90
C VAL A 54 15.71 -10.15 -10.16
N ASP A 55 16.23 -9.82 -11.36
CA ASP A 55 15.60 -10.14 -12.64
C ASP A 55 15.47 -11.64 -12.94
N ASP A 56 16.31 -12.48 -12.30
CA ASP A 56 16.32 -13.94 -12.42
C ASP A 56 15.56 -14.64 -11.28
N CYS A 57 14.78 -13.92 -10.49
CA CYS A 57 13.94 -14.51 -9.45
C CYS A 57 12.65 -15.08 -10.05
N ASP A 58 12.29 -16.31 -9.66
CA ASP A 58 11.04 -16.98 -10.08
C ASP A 58 9.86 -16.70 -9.14
N ALA A 59 10.13 -16.25 -7.92
CA ALA A 59 9.12 -15.90 -6.92
C ALA A 59 9.68 -14.96 -5.85
N PHE A 60 8.78 -14.17 -5.25
CA PHE A 60 9.11 -13.30 -4.12
C PHE A 60 8.20 -13.58 -2.93
N PHE A 61 8.81 -13.66 -1.74
CA PHE A 61 8.09 -13.65 -0.46
C PHE A 61 8.47 -12.41 0.33
N GLY A 62 7.48 -11.64 0.75
CA GLY A 62 7.61 -10.55 1.71
C GLY A 62 6.92 -10.90 3.02
N LEU A 63 7.42 -10.37 4.13
CA LEU A 63 6.83 -10.59 5.45
C LEU A 63 6.66 -9.26 6.18
N HIS A 64 5.50 -9.09 6.82
CA HIS A 64 5.29 -8.00 7.75
C HIS A 64 4.78 -8.51 9.11
N VAL A 65 5.31 -7.99 10.22
CA VAL A 65 4.70 -8.20 11.54
C VAL A 65 3.42 -7.35 11.63
N TRP A 66 2.34 -7.90 12.19
CA TRP A 66 1.04 -7.24 12.12
C TRP A 66 0.39 -7.05 13.48
N SER A 67 0.18 -5.79 13.85
CA SER A 67 -0.29 -5.42 15.19
C SER A 67 -1.78 -5.66 15.43
N LEU A 68 -2.55 -6.10 14.45
CA LEU A 68 -3.97 -6.43 14.60
C LEU A 68 -4.22 -7.92 14.82
N TYR A 69 -3.18 -8.76 14.73
CA TYR A 69 -3.28 -10.20 14.89
C TYR A 69 -2.52 -10.68 16.12
N GLU A 70 -3.07 -11.66 16.82
CA GLU A 70 -2.44 -12.25 17.99
C GLU A 70 -1.06 -12.84 17.70
N THR A 71 -0.13 -12.69 18.64
CA THR A 71 1.20 -13.28 18.56
C THR A 71 1.17 -14.74 18.18
N GLY A 72 1.94 -15.07 17.14
CA GLY A 72 2.09 -16.42 16.63
C GLY A 72 1.00 -16.88 15.68
N SER A 73 0.08 -16.01 15.26
CA SER A 73 -0.79 -16.30 14.11
C SER A 73 -0.08 -15.99 12.79
N LEU A 74 -0.36 -16.78 11.76
CA LEU A 74 0.25 -16.70 10.43
C LEU A 74 -0.85 -16.51 9.38
N HIS A 75 -0.63 -15.55 8.47
CA HIS A 75 -1.65 -15.11 7.53
C HIS A 75 -1.09 -15.04 6.10
N ALA A 76 -1.70 -15.81 5.18
CA ALA A 76 -1.41 -15.76 3.75
C ALA A 76 -2.69 -16.04 2.98
N THR A 77 -3.24 -15.05 2.31
CA THR A 77 -4.50 -15.14 1.52
C THR A 77 -4.23 -14.74 0.08
N PRO A 78 -4.72 -15.48 -0.92
CA PRO A 78 -4.60 -15.10 -2.33
C PRO A 78 -5.39 -13.84 -2.68
N GLY A 79 -4.90 -13.08 -3.66
CA GLY A 79 -5.56 -11.87 -4.15
C GLY A 79 -4.91 -10.58 -3.65
N GLY A 80 -5.60 -9.47 -3.83
CA GLY A 80 -5.15 -8.17 -3.35
C GLY A 80 -5.23 -8.09 -1.83
N VAL A 81 -4.10 -7.87 -1.15
CA VAL A 81 -4.01 -7.83 0.32
C VAL A 81 -3.66 -6.45 0.87
N CYS A 82 -2.93 -5.63 0.09
CA CYS A 82 -2.79 -4.20 0.37
C CYS A 82 -3.18 -3.39 -0.86
N ALA A 83 -3.82 -2.25 -0.62
CA ALA A 83 -4.30 -1.39 -1.69
C ALA A 83 -3.15 -0.68 -2.39
N GLU A 84 -3.35 -0.34 -3.65
CA GLU A 84 -2.52 0.61 -4.38
C GLU A 84 -2.77 2.03 -3.85
N PRO A 85 -1.76 2.73 -3.30
CA PRO A 85 -1.90 4.08 -2.81
C PRO A 85 -1.38 5.09 -3.82
N ASP A 86 -2.24 6.01 -4.29
CA ASP A 86 -1.81 7.20 -5.00
C ASP A 86 -1.93 8.43 -4.12
N MET A 87 -1.04 9.36 -4.33
CA MET A 87 -1.21 10.75 -3.89
C MET A 87 -1.54 11.62 -5.10
N PHE A 88 -2.48 12.55 -4.93
CA PHE A 88 -2.79 13.49 -5.98
C PHE A 88 -2.69 14.93 -5.49
N LYS A 89 -2.37 15.81 -6.45
CA LYS A 89 -2.49 17.26 -6.33
C LYS A 89 -3.25 17.80 -7.54
N VAL A 90 -4.27 18.57 -7.28
CA VAL A 90 -5.09 19.23 -8.30
C VAL A 90 -5.03 20.73 -8.07
N THR A 91 -4.64 21.47 -9.10
CA THR A 91 -4.69 22.95 -9.10
C THR A 91 -5.76 23.40 -10.07
N ILE A 92 -6.81 24.00 -9.55
CA ILE A 92 -7.90 24.58 -10.35
C ILE A 92 -7.59 26.05 -10.55
N HIS A 93 -7.47 26.45 -11.81
CA HIS A 93 -7.13 27.80 -12.20
C HIS A 93 -8.39 28.59 -12.60
N GLY A 94 -8.58 29.70 -11.93
CA GLY A 94 -9.64 30.64 -12.19
C GLY A 94 -9.13 32.02 -12.65
N LYS A 95 -9.87 33.04 -12.33
CA LYS A 95 -9.49 34.43 -12.55
C LYS A 95 -9.90 35.26 -11.34
N GLY A 96 -8.93 35.61 -10.52
CA GLY A 96 -9.13 36.42 -9.32
C GLY A 96 -9.66 37.84 -9.62
N GLY A 97 -10.24 38.48 -8.60
CA GLY A 97 -10.72 39.84 -8.71
C GLY A 97 -11.52 40.29 -7.50
N HIS A 98 -12.19 41.42 -7.62
CA HIS A 98 -12.94 42.01 -6.53
C HIS A 98 -14.26 41.25 -6.28
N GLY A 99 -14.51 40.83 -5.04
CA GLY A 99 -15.67 40.03 -4.67
C GLY A 99 -17.04 40.67 -4.93
N ALA A 100 -17.10 41.99 -5.15
CA ALA A 100 -18.32 42.66 -5.49
C ALA A 100 -18.63 42.74 -7.02
N THR A 101 -17.68 42.24 -7.85
CA THR A 101 -17.82 42.17 -9.32
C THR A 101 -17.50 40.77 -9.82
N PRO A 102 -18.22 39.72 -9.33
CA PRO A 102 -17.91 38.32 -9.65
C PRO A 102 -18.07 38.01 -11.13
N GLU A 103 -18.90 38.74 -11.87
CA GLU A 103 -19.11 38.60 -13.31
C GLU A 103 -17.86 38.91 -14.17
N LEU A 104 -16.84 39.54 -13.58
CA LEU A 104 -15.55 39.83 -14.22
C LEU A 104 -14.49 38.82 -13.89
N CYS A 105 -14.81 37.84 -13.06
CA CYS A 105 -13.93 36.83 -12.48
C CYS A 105 -14.32 35.42 -12.92
N ILE A 106 -13.49 34.45 -12.57
CA ILE A 106 -13.78 32.99 -12.65
C ILE A 106 -13.42 32.43 -11.29
N ASP A 107 -14.39 31.88 -10.57
CA ASP A 107 -14.22 31.48 -9.17
C ASP A 107 -13.73 30.03 -9.03
N PRO A 108 -12.45 29.78 -8.71
CA PRO A 108 -11.92 28.43 -8.52
C PRO A 108 -12.37 27.79 -7.20
N ILE A 109 -12.85 28.57 -6.21
CA ILE A 109 -13.40 28.03 -4.96
C ILE A 109 -14.74 27.35 -5.23
N ALA A 110 -15.61 28.00 -6.00
CA ALA A 110 -16.89 27.41 -6.40
C ALA A 110 -16.69 26.16 -7.26
N ALA A 111 -15.75 26.19 -8.20
CA ALA A 111 -15.36 25.02 -9.01
C ALA A 111 -14.81 23.88 -8.13
N GLY A 112 -13.87 24.17 -7.22
CA GLY A 112 -13.27 23.18 -6.33
C GLY A 112 -14.29 22.53 -5.39
N ALA A 113 -15.23 23.29 -4.86
CA ALA A 113 -16.31 22.74 -4.03
C ALA A 113 -17.20 21.77 -4.83
N ALA A 114 -17.52 22.10 -6.10
CA ALA A 114 -18.28 21.22 -7.00
C ALA A 114 -17.47 19.97 -7.37
N VAL A 115 -16.16 20.09 -7.59
CA VAL A 115 -15.24 18.96 -7.82
C VAL A 115 -15.25 18.02 -6.62
N VAL A 116 -15.06 18.52 -5.39
CA VAL A 116 -15.08 17.71 -4.17
C VAL A 116 -16.36 16.87 -4.06
N GLN A 117 -17.52 17.50 -4.29
CA GLN A 117 -18.81 16.79 -4.27
C GLN A 117 -18.92 15.75 -5.38
N SER A 118 -18.50 16.09 -6.59
CA SER A 118 -18.61 15.22 -7.77
C SER A 118 -17.71 13.99 -7.67
N LEU A 119 -16.52 14.11 -7.07
CA LEU A 119 -15.60 13.00 -6.85
C LEU A 119 -16.19 11.93 -5.94
N GLN A 120 -17.10 12.27 -5.01
CA GLN A 120 -17.79 11.28 -4.16
C GLN A 120 -18.74 10.37 -4.96
N HIS A 121 -19.07 10.68 -6.20
CA HIS A 121 -19.83 9.80 -7.07
C HIS A 121 -19.00 8.61 -7.59
N ILE A 122 -17.67 8.67 -7.59
CA ILE A 122 -16.83 7.60 -8.14
C ILE A 122 -17.08 6.28 -7.40
N PRO A 123 -16.87 6.19 -6.07
CA PRO A 123 -17.14 4.95 -5.33
C PRO A 123 -18.61 4.52 -5.43
N ALA A 124 -19.52 5.51 -5.49
CA ALA A 124 -20.95 5.24 -5.42
C ALA A 124 -21.61 4.87 -6.75
N ARG A 125 -21.02 5.23 -7.91
CA ARG A 125 -21.67 5.13 -9.22
C ARG A 125 -20.83 4.59 -10.36
N PHE A 126 -19.50 4.60 -10.25
CA PHE A 126 -18.61 4.16 -11.34
C PHE A 126 -17.89 2.85 -11.01
N ILE A 127 -17.84 2.50 -9.73
CA ILE A 127 -17.19 1.27 -9.25
C ILE A 127 -18.27 0.33 -8.74
N SER A 128 -18.07 -0.97 -8.96
CA SER A 128 -18.97 -2.00 -8.42
C SER A 128 -19.01 -1.92 -6.89
N PRO A 129 -20.20 -2.01 -6.25
CA PRO A 129 -20.29 -2.02 -4.79
C PRO A 129 -19.60 -3.22 -4.12
N MET A 130 -19.20 -4.22 -4.91
CA MET A 130 -18.41 -5.36 -4.44
C MET A 130 -16.89 -5.07 -4.46
N GLN A 131 -16.46 -3.91 -4.97
CA GLN A 131 -15.08 -3.48 -5.03
C GLN A 131 -14.83 -2.36 -4.02
N SER A 132 -13.69 -2.43 -3.35
CA SER A 132 -13.31 -1.42 -2.36
C SER A 132 -12.40 -0.38 -2.99
N VAL A 133 -12.80 0.89 -2.90
CA VAL A 133 -12.00 2.04 -3.32
C VAL A 133 -12.11 3.17 -2.31
N VAL A 134 -11.08 4.00 -2.24
CA VAL A 134 -11.08 5.22 -1.44
C VAL A 134 -10.74 6.42 -2.32
N VAL A 135 -11.51 7.50 -2.18
CA VAL A 135 -11.22 8.82 -2.73
C VAL A 135 -11.28 9.81 -1.57
N THR A 136 -10.12 10.26 -1.11
CA THR A 136 -10.03 11.21 0.00
C THR A 136 -9.41 12.51 -0.46
N ILE A 137 -10.12 13.62 -0.23
CA ILE A 137 -9.54 14.96 -0.31
C ILE A 137 -9.10 15.34 1.10
N GLY A 138 -7.79 15.36 1.35
CA GLY A 138 -7.19 15.62 2.66
C GLY A 138 -6.98 17.10 2.92
N SER A 139 -6.77 17.90 1.87
CA SER A 139 -6.62 19.34 1.98
C SER A 139 -7.31 20.08 0.83
N PHE A 140 -7.78 21.31 1.13
CA PHE A 140 -8.32 22.24 0.16
C PHE A 140 -7.92 23.66 0.57
N HIS A 141 -7.07 24.30 -0.22
CA HIS A 141 -6.55 25.63 0.03
C HIS A 141 -6.87 26.59 -1.11
N ALA A 142 -7.50 27.72 -0.79
CA ALA A 142 -7.78 28.78 -1.75
C ALA A 142 -8.03 30.13 -1.08
N GLY A 143 -7.69 31.21 -1.79
CA GLY A 143 -7.96 32.57 -1.37
C GLY A 143 -7.09 33.06 -0.20
N THR A 144 -7.05 34.38 -0.03
CA THR A 144 -6.26 35.05 1.02
C THR A 144 -7.04 36.06 1.81
N ARG A 145 -8.13 36.63 1.24
CA ARG A 145 -8.98 37.65 1.86
C ARG A 145 -10.44 37.44 1.48
N CYS A 146 -11.35 37.73 2.40
CA CYS A 146 -12.78 37.49 2.26
C CYS A 146 -13.48 38.32 1.16
N ASN A 147 -12.87 39.40 0.68
CA ASN A 147 -13.42 40.28 -0.34
C ASN A 147 -12.71 40.21 -1.70
N ILE A 148 -11.85 39.16 -1.89
CA ILE A 148 -11.09 38.92 -3.13
C ILE A 148 -11.37 37.48 -3.58
N LEU A 149 -11.83 37.30 -4.84
CA LEU A 149 -11.89 35.99 -5.45
C LEU A 149 -10.45 35.45 -5.67
N ALA A 150 -10.26 34.19 -5.38
CA ALA A 150 -8.99 33.53 -5.56
C ALA A 150 -8.56 33.45 -7.04
N GLN A 151 -7.24 33.33 -7.28
CA GLN A 151 -6.70 33.00 -8.59
C GLN A 151 -6.73 31.50 -8.80
N ASP A 152 -6.38 30.74 -7.77
CA ASP A 152 -6.24 29.30 -7.81
C ASP A 152 -6.89 28.65 -6.59
N ALA A 153 -7.28 27.37 -6.73
CA ALA A 153 -7.67 26.49 -5.65
C ALA A 153 -6.88 25.18 -5.76
N VAL A 154 -6.26 24.74 -4.66
CA VAL A 154 -5.42 23.54 -4.60
C VAL A 154 -6.11 22.50 -3.72
N LEU A 155 -6.28 21.29 -4.27
CA LEU A 155 -6.78 20.12 -3.56
C LEU A 155 -5.68 19.05 -3.54
N GLU A 156 -5.48 18.41 -2.40
CA GLU A 156 -4.55 17.29 -2.26
C GLU A 156 -5.23 16.15 -1.52
N GLY A 157 -4.86 14.92 -1.87
CA GLY A 157 -5.48 13.75 -1.27
C GLY A 157 -4.92 12.44 -1.78
N THR A 158 -5.69 11.36 -1.57
CA THR A 158 -5.29 10.00 -1.92
C THR A 158 -6.38 9.25 -2.67
N LEU A 159 -5.95 8.38 -3.60
CA LEU A 159 -6.79 7.36 -4.23
C LEU A 159 -6.29 5.99 -3.78
N ARG A 160 -7.21 5.01 -3.61
CA ARG A 160 -6.84 3.63 -3.25
C ARG A 160 -7.76 2.64 -3.91
N ALA A 161 -7.19 1.51 -4.37
CA ALA A 161 -7.92 0.38 -4.94
C ALA A 161 -7.18 -0.95 -4.66
N PHE A 162 -7.88 -2.09 -4.75
CA PHE A 162 -7.31 -3.44 -4.56
C PHE A 162 -7.17 -4.24 -5.86
N ASP A 163 -7.42 -3.62 -7.00
CA ASP A 163 -7.44 -4.28 -8.31
C ASP A 163 -7.00 -3.29 -9.39
N ASP A 164 -6.09 -3.69 -10.26
CA ASP A 164 -5.49 -2.83 -11.28
C ASP A 164 -6.53 -2.27 -12.28
N ASP A 165 -7.59 -3.03 -12.63
CA ASP A 165 -8.64 -2.58 -13.53
C ASP A 165 -9.59 -1.58 -12.84
N VAL A 166 -9.86 -1.83 -11.55
CA VAL A 166 -10.62 -0.90 -10.70
C VAL A 166 -9.85 0.39 -10.51
N HIS A 167 -8.53 0.31 -10.25
CA HIS A 167 -7.66 1.47 -10.13
C HIS A 167 -7.67 2.31 -11.42
N ARG A 168 -7.50 1.68 -12.58
CA ARG A 168 -7.55 2.37 -13.88
C ARG A 168 -8.88 3.10 -14.06
N THR A 169 -10.02 2.43 -13.77
CA THR A 169 -11.36 3.03 -13.84
C THR A 169 -11.50 4.21 -12.88
N LEU A 170 -10.95 4.09 -11.66
CA LEU A 170 -10.93 5.14 -10.64
C LEU A 170 -10.18 6.37 -11.15
N VAL A 171 -8.95 6.20 -11.65
CA VAL A 171 -8.10 7.29 -12.14
C VAL A 171 -8.71 7.97 -13.37
N GLU A 172 -9.25 7.21 -14.32
CA GLU A 172 -9.94 7.76 -15.49
C GLU A 172 -11.16 8.59 -15.11
N ALA A 173 -11.98 8.08 -14.18
CA ALA A 173 -13.16 8.81 -13.70
C ALA A 173 -12.75 10.08 -12.91
N PHE A 174 -11.70 9.99 -12.10
CA PHE A 174 -11.15 11.10 -11.33
C PHE A 174 -10.70 12.25 -12.24
N ARG A 175 -9.85 11.97 -13.22
CA ARG A 175 -9.37 12.96 -14.20
C ARG A 175 -10.53 13.60 -14.98
N ARG A 176 -11.44 12.78 -15.49
CA ARG A 176 -12.60 13.24 -16.27
C ARG A 176 -13.49 14.17 -15.46
N ILE A 177 -13.85 13.81 -14.21
CA ILE A 177 -14.71 14.63 -13.35
C ILE A 177 -14.06 15.98 -13.08
N ILE A 178 -12.79 16.01 -12.69
CA ILE A 178 -12.09 17.25 -12.37
C ILE A 178 -12.08 18.18 -13.60
N THR A 179 -11.69 17.66 -14.74
CA THR A 179 -11.61 18.44 -15.98
C THR A 179 -12.97 19.00 -16.35
N GLN A 180 -14.00 18.14 -16.46
CA GLN A 180 -15.31 18.57 -16.94
C GLN A 180 -16.05 19.50 -15.95
N VAL A 181 -15.92 19.26 -14.65
CA VAL A 181 -16.53 20.14 -13.63
C VAL A 181 -15.81 21.48 -13.58
N SER A 182 -14.50 21.51 -13.67
CA SER A 182 -13.74 22.78 -13.73
C SER A 182 -14.12 23.59 -14.96
N GLU A 183 -14.18 22.95 -16.13
CA GLU A 183 -14.61 23.59 -17.39
C GLU A 183 -16.03 24.14 -17.33
N ALA A 184 -16.97 23.43 -16.69
CA ALA A 184 -18.34 23.88 -16.50
C ALA A 184 -18.43 25.16 -15.65
N HIS A 185 -17.42 25.44 -14.81
CA HIS A 185 -17.29 26.69 -14.04
C HIS A 185 -16.38 27.72 -14.72
N GLY A 186 -15.92 27.46 -15.96
CA GLY A 186 -15.02 28.35 -16.72
C GLY A 186 -13.55 28.26 -16.26
N CYS A 187 -13.21 27.33 -15.37
CA CYS A 187 -11.86 27.09 -14.89
C CYS A 187 -11.12 26.08 -15.77
N THR A 188 -9.79 26.03 -15.64
CA THR A 188 -8.96 24.90 -16.07
C THR A 188 -8.39 24.17 -14.84
N ALA A 189 -7.85 22.95 -15.02
CA ALA A 189 -7.27 22.21 -13.93
C ALA A 189 -6.01 21.46 -14.37
N ASP A 190 -4.96 21.55 -13.55
CA ASP A 190 -3.79 20.69 -13.61
C ASP A 190 -3.96 19.54 -12.62
N ILE A 191 -3.70 18.31 -13.06
CA ILE A 191 -3.91 17.08 -12.28
C ILE A 191 -2.61 16.28 -12.24
N GLU A 192 -1.98 16.28 -11.09
CA GLU A 192 -0.81 15.47 -10.77
C GLU A 192 -1.27 14.25 -9.96
N ILE A 193 -0.90 13.04 -10.38
CA ILE A 193 -1.12 11.79 -9.62
C ILE A 193 0.24 11.11 -9.52
N ASN A 194 0.66 10.85 -8.30
CA ASN A 194 1.87 10.13 -7.97
C ASN A 194 1.49 8.74 -7.46
N GLU A 195 1.73 7.73 -8.28
CA GLU A 195 1.57 6.32 -7.94
C GLU A 195 2.72 5.92 -7.00
N ILE A 196 2.42 5.55 -5.75
CA ILE A 196 3.42 5.19 -4.74
C ILE A 196 3.83 3.74 -4.86
N ALA A 197 2.85 2.84 -4.97
CA ALA A 197 3.06 1.40 -5.13
C ALA A 197 1.85 0.81 -5.86
N GLY A 198 2.02 -0.34 -6.53
CA GLY A 198 0.91 -1.11 -7.08
C GLY A 198 0.10 -1.84 -5.99
N VAL A 199 -0.91 -2.57 -6.41
CA VAL A 199 -1.64 -3.50 -5.53
C VAL A 199 -0.71 -4.60 -5.06
N THR A 200 -0.54 -4.77 -3.75
CA THR A 200 0.13 -5.95 -3.19
C THR A 200 -0.76 -7.17 -3.40
N TYR A 201 -0.40 -7.97 -4.38
CA TYR A 201 -1.21 -9.11 -4.83
C TYR A 201 -0.49 -10.43 -4.54
N ASN A 202 -1.16 -11.30 -3.81
CA ASN A 202 -0.65 -12.62 -3.46
C ASN A 202 -1.04 -13.68 -4.49
N ASP A 203 -0.05 -14.34 -5.08
CA ASP A 203 -0.25 -15.48 -5.96
C ASP A 203 -0.83 -16.68 -5.20
N ALA A 204 -1.82 -17.36 -5.80
CA ALA A 204 -2.51 -18.47 -5.16
C ALA A 204 -1.61 -19.69 -4.92
N GLY A 205 -0.66 -19.95 -5.83
CA GLY A 205 0.31 -21.06 -5.69
C GLY A 205 1.27 -20.81 -4.54
N LEU A 206 1.81 -19.59 -4.45
CA LEU A 206 2.71 -19.20 -3.35
C LEU A 206 1.99 -19.14 -2.00
N CYS A 207 0.73 -18.68 -1.96
CA CYS A 207 -0.08 -18.75 -0.75
C CYS A 207 -0.32 -20.18 -0.27
N ARG A 208 -0.56 -21.11 -1.19
CA ARG A 208 -0.66 -22.54 -0.83
C ARG A 208 0.62 -23.03 -0.20
N ILE A 209 1.78 -22.72 -0.78
CA ILE A 209 3.09 -23.05 -0.23
C ILE A 209 3.26 -22.45 1.18
N ALA A 210 2.92 -21.18 1.36
CA ALA A 210 3.01 -20.49 2.65
C ALA A 210 2.12 -21.15 3.72
N ASN A 211 0.88 -21.49 3.38
CA ASN A 211 -0.06 -22.14 4.30
C ASN A 211 0.38 -23.59 4.64
N GLU A 212 0.91 -24.35 3.67
CA GLU A 212 1.47 -25.68 3.91
C GLU A 212 2.72 -25.63 4.81
N ALA A 213 3.56 -24.61 4.67
CA ALA A 213 4.69 -24.35 5.57
C ALA A 213 4.20 -23.98 6.99
N ALA A 214 3.21 -23.08 7.08
CA ALA A 214 2.60 -22.66 8.35
C ALA A 214 2.04 -23.86 9.13
N ALA A 215 1.37 -24.79 8.46
CA ALA A 215 0.77 -25.99 9.07
C ALA A 215 1.78 -26.93 9.74
N GLN A 216 3.09 -26.78 9.49
CA GLN A 216 4.13 -27.51 10.17
C GLN A 216 4.71 -26.80 11.40
N LEU A 217 4.38 -25.51 11.55
CA LEU A 217 4.95 -24.64 12.59
C LEU A 217 3.96 -24.31 13.70
N VAL A 218 2.67 -24.19 13.33
CA VAL A 218 1.62 -23.77 14.26
C VAL A 218 0.37 -24.64 14.11
N PRO A 219 -0.48 -24.73 15.15
CA PRO A 219 -1.73 -25.44 15.06
C PRO A 219 -2.72 -24.72 14.12
N PRO A 220 -3.72 -25.43 13.54
CA PRO A 220 -4.61 -24.90 12.51
C PRO A 220 -5.34 -23.61 12.87
N GLU A 221 -5.70 -23.40 14.14
CA GLU A 221 -6.37 -22.20 14.63
C GLU A 221 -5.50 -20.93 14.57
N LYS A 222 -4.19 -21.08 14.42
CA LYS A 222 -3.23 -20.00 14.25
C LYS A 222 -2.95 -19.66 12.77
N ILE A 223 -3.47 -20.45 11.84
CA ILE A 223 -3.43 -20.16 10.41
C ILE A 223 -4.75 -19.52 10.04
N GLN A 224 -4.74 -18.23 9.76
CA GLN A 224 -5.95 -17.44 9.59
C GLN A 224 -5.92 -16.66 8.28
N PRO A 225 -7.07 -16.27 7.72
CA PRO A 225 -7.12 -15.38 6.58
C PRO A 225 -6.39 -14.06 6.87
N GLN A 226 -5.77 -13.49 5.85
CA GLN A 226 -5.25 -12.13 5.87
C GLN A 226 -6.39 -11.18 5.48
N GLU A 227 -6.72 -10.25 6.37
CA GLU A 227 -7.72 -9.23 6.06
C GLU A 227 -7.11 -8.18 5.11
N PRO A 228 -7.79 -7.83 4.02
CA PRO A 228 -7.33 -6.79 3.13
C PRO A 228 -7.15 -5.45 3.85
N SER A 229 -6.04 -4.76 3.59
CA SER A 229 -5.70 -3.48 4.21
C SER A 229 -5.62 -2.35 3.17
N MET A 230 -6.19 -1.19 3.49
CA MET A 230 -6.03 0.02 2.66
C MET A 230 -4.63 0.65 2.78
N LEU A 231 -3.73 0.07 3.59
CA LEU A 231 -2.32 0.44 3.61
C LEU A 231 -1.65 -0.04 2.30
N GLY A 232 -0.59 0.65 1.89
CA GLY A 232 0.23 0.25 0.76
C GLY A 232 1.58 -0.29 1.24
N ASP A 233 2.25 -1.05 0.38
CA ASP A 233 3.61 -1.53 0.58
C ASP A 233 4.29 -1.64 -0.80
N ASP A 234 5.47 -1.09 -0.95
CA ASP A 234 6.19 -1.07 -2.22
C ASP A 234 6.74 -2.45 -2.64
N PHE A 235 6.64 -3.47 -1.76
CA PHE A 235 6.81 -4.87 -2.13
C PHE A 235 5.98 -5.27 -3.35
N ALA A 236 4.86 -4.60 -3.57
CA ALA A 236 4.00 -4.77 -4.75
C ALA A 236 4.76 -4.64 -6.08
N GLN A 237 5.83 -3.86 -6.13
CA GLN A 237 6.62 -3.61 -7.35
C GLN A 237 7.34 -4.87 -7.87
N TYR A 238 7.71 -5.81 -6.98
CA TYR A 238 8.35 -7.06 -7.40
C TYR A 238 7.42 -7.95 -8.27
N ARG A 239 6.11 -7.71 -8.22
CA ARG A 239 5.13 -8.40 -9.07
C ARG A 239 5.38 -8.17 -10.58
N ALA A 240 6.07 -7.11 -10.95
CA ALA A 240 6.48 -6.86 -12.32
C ALA A 240 7.52 -7.86 -12.84
N ILE A 241 8.22 -8.57 -11.95
CA ILE A 241 9.27 -9.54 -12.28
C ILE A 241 8.72 -10.97 -12.18
N ALA A 242 8.11 -11.33 -11.05
CA ALA A 242 7.64 -12.70 -10.79
C ALA A 242 6.46 -12.72 -9.81
N PRO A 243 5.76 -13.86 -9.65
CA PRO A 243 4.72 -14.03 -8.65
C PRO A 243 5.20 -13.68 -7.23
N CYS A 244 4.33 -13.03 -6.47
CA CYS A 244 4.61 -12.54 -5.13
C CYS A 244 3.69 -13.16 -4.08
N CYS A 245 4.17 -13.30 -2.84
CA CYS A 245 3.36 -13.60 -1.68
C CYS A 245 3.82 -12.76 -0.49
N TYR A 246 2.99 -11.81 -0.09
CA TYR A 246 3.17 -10.97 1.08
C TYR A 246 2.41 -11.57 2.25
N VAL A 247 3.15 -12.07 3.23
CA VAL A 247 2.58 -12.76 4.40
C VAL A 247 2.61 -11.86 5.64
N GLN A 248 1.67 -12.06 6.55
CA GLN A 248 1.62 -11.32 7.81
C GLN A 248 1.77 -12.25 9.01
N VAL A 249 2.53 -11.82 10.01
CA VAL A 249 2.74 -12.51 11.28
C VAL A 249 2.15 -11.69 12.42
N GLY A 250 1.21 -12.26 13.16
CA GLY A 250 0.59 -11.62 14.30
C GLY A 250 1.58 -11.38 15.42
N MET A 251 1.53 -10.15 15.99
CA MET A 251 2.40 -9.72 17.09
C MET A 251 1.65 -9.09 18.27
N TRP A 252 0.32 -9.08 18.26
CA TRP A 252 -0.49 -8.53 19.35
C TRP A 252 -0.33 -9.33 20.63
N ASN A 253 0.12 -8.69 21.70
CA ASN A 253 0.27 -9.30 23.03
C ASN A 253 0.10 -8.24 24.11
N GLU A 254 -1.10 -8.17 24.70
CA GLU A 254 -1.41 -7.20 25.75
C GLU A 254 -0.56 -7.42 27.01
N ALA A 255 -0.29 -8.68 27.38
CA ALA A 255 0.49 -9.01 28.57
C ALA A 255 1.93 -8.46 28.51
N LYS A 256 2.48 -8.30 27.29
CA LYS A 256 3.80 -7.70 27.04
C LYS A 256 3.74 -6.22 26.65
N GLY A 257 2.54 -5.63 26.59
CA GLY A 257 2.33 -4.27 26.12
C GLY A 257 2.57 -4.07 24.60
N CYS A 258 2.51 -5.15 23.81
CA CYS A 258 2.62 -5.13 22.35
C CYS A 258 1.21 -5.05 21.74
N CYS A 259 0.48 -3.95 22.02
CA CYS A 259 -0.93 -3.78 21.70
C CYS A 259 -1.26 -2.41 21.10
N HIS A 260 -0.28 -1.77 20.48
CA HIS A 260 -0.46 -0.50 19.79
C HIS A 260 -0.32 -0.70 18.28
N ALA A 261 -1.12 0.06 17.51
CA ALA A 261 -1.08 0.04 16.06
C ALA A 261 0.27 0.49 15.50
N HIS A 262 0.56 0.10 14.27
CA HIS A 262 1.70 0.63 13.51
C HIS A 262 1.67 2.16 13.51
N HIS A 263 2.85 2.79 13.46
CA HIS A 263 3.07 4.24 13.51
C HIS A 263 2.64 4.93 14.81
N ASN A 264 2.19 4.18 15.82
CA ASN A 264 1.91 4.74 17.14
C ASN A 264 3.23 4.94 17.92
N GLY A 265 3.33 6.04 18.68
CA GLY A 265 4.52 6.34 19.50
C GLY A 265 4.82 5.31 20.60
N LEU A 266 3.87 4.43 20.92
CA LEU A 266 3.99 3.30 21.87
C LEU A 266 4.11 1.94 21.17
N PHE A 267 4.27 1.92 19.85
CA PHE A 267 4.41 0.68 19.08
C PHE A 267 5.58 -0.17 19.61
N LYS A 268 5.33 -1.46 19.76
CA LYS A 268 6.31 -2.42 20.23
C LYS A 268 6.00 -3.80 19.65
N VAL A 269 7.00 -4.46 19.12
CA VAL A 269 6.91 -5.83 18.59
C VAL A 269 7.02 -6.83 19.74
N ASP A 270 6.22 -7.88 19.74
CA ASP A 270 6.46 -9.06 20.57
C ASP A 270 7.55 -9.93 19.92
N GLU A 271 8.74 -9.92 20.49
CA GLU A 271 9.92 -10.61 19.93
C GLU A 271 9.77 -12.12 19.86
N ASP A 272 8.78 -12.72 20.55
CA ASP A 272 8.50 -14.17 20.46
C ASP A 272 8.09 -14.59 19.04
N VAL A 273 7.68 -13.65 18.18
CA VAL A 273 7.35 -13.93 16.77
C VAL A 273 8.58 -14.17 15.90
N LEU A 274 9.76 -13.64 16.26
CA LEU A 274 10.95 -13.64 15.40
C LEU A 274 11.42 -15.04 14.99
N PRO A 275 11.53 -16.03 15.90
CA PRO A 275 11.89 -17.39 15.52
C PRO A 275 10.87 -18.04 14.60
N LEU A 276 9.57 -17.85 14.87
CA LEU A 276 8.47 -18.38 14.06
C LEU A 276 8.46 -17.78 12.66
N ALA A 277 8.55 -16.45 12.56
CA ALA A 277 8.60 -15.73 11.30
C ALA A 277 9.79 -16.15 10.45
N SER A 278 10.97 -16.33 11.08
CA SER A 278 12.19 -16.76 10.38
C SER A 278 12.06 -18.19 9.84
N ALA A 279 11.52 -19.11 10.65
CA ALA A 279 11.29 -20.49 10.22
C ALA A 279 10.28 -20.54 9.07
N TRP A 280 9.18 -19.79 9.19
CA TRP A 280 8.14 -19.74 8.15
C TRP A 280 8.67 -19.23 6.83
N MET A 281 9.38 -18.10 6.81
CA MET A 281 9.97 -17.54 5.59
C MET A 281 11.00 -18.45 4.94
N ALA A 282 11.89 -19.07 5.73
CA ALA A 282 12.87 -20.04 5.22
C ALA A 282 12.18 -21.26 4.58
N MET A 283 11.10 -21.76 5.20
CA MET A 283 10.31 -22.87 4.65
C MET A 283 9.53 -22.46 3.39
N CYS A 284 8.97 -21.25 3.32
CA CYS A 284 8.33 -20.75 2.12
C CYS A 284 9.31 -20.75 0.94
N ALA A 285 10.49 -20.15 1.14
CA ALA A 285 11.52 -20.10 0.12
C ALA A 285 11.99 -21.49 -0.32
N SER A 286 12.28 -22.37 0.63
CA SER A 286 12.71 -23.75 0.34
C SER A 286 11.69 -24.53 -0.47
N ARG A 287 10.40 -24.48 -0.08
CA ARG A 287 9.32 -25.20 -0.77
C ARG A 287 9.01 -24.62 -2.15
N ALA A 288 9.14 -23.30 -2.33
CA ALA A 288 8.95 -22.70 -3.63
C ALA A 288 10.04 -23.13 -4.62
N ALA A 289 11.27 -23.37 -4.17
CA ALA A 289 12.35 -23.87 -5.02
C ALA A 289 12.21 -25.37 -5.38
N GLU A 290 11.35 -26.11 -4.68
CA GLU A 290 11.03 -27.53 -4.96
C GLU A 290 9.80 -27.70 -5.87
N ALA A 291 9.00 -26.64 -6.08
CA ALA A 291 7.72 -26.66 -6.79
C ALA A 291 7.86 -26.37 -8.28
#